data_f0c597b45e2f39341ac4c87e72a330d6
#
_entry.id   f0c597b45e2f39341ac4c87e72a330d6
#
_cell.length_a   1.000
_cell.length_b   1.000
_cell.length_c   1.000
_cell.angle_alpha   90.00
_cell.angle_beta   90.00
_cell.angle_gamma   90.00
#
_symmetry.space_group_name_H-M   'P 1'
#
loop_
_entity.id
_entity.type
_entity.pdbx_description
1 polymer ?
#
loop_
_entity_poly.entity_id
_entity_poly.type
_entity_poly.pdbx_seq_one_letter_code
_entity_poly.pdbx_strand_id
1 'polypeptide(L)'
;GVREYLFGKATGQEDLCLFAAKDFQAGQGQLITDEVNGGNLFYRMQTVFYYEELIHRDTSATLPHRDVYYPSVGLFLVHSNTMDLAVKAGDPPSPNHNDTGSVTLYKNGLPVLADIGVETYTQKTFSPRRYEIWTMQSGYHNLPTICGFDEHDGAEYRAQDVTADLTGTNPSISMELATAYPVGEM
;
A
#
# COMPACT_ATOMS: atom_id res chain seq x y z
N GLY A 1 12.81 -1.27 7.85
CA GLY A 1 13.66 -0.79 8.94
C GLY A 1 13.57 -1.65 10.21
N VAL A 2 13.95 -1.08 11.36
CA VAL A 2 14.04 -1.83 12.63
C VAL A 2 12.71 -2.43 13.10
N ARG A 3 11.58 -1.81 12.82
CA ARG A 3 10.25 -2.31 13.22
C ARG A 3 9.92 -3.64 12.55
N GLU A 4 10.11 -3.69 11.25
CA GLU A 4 9.90 -4.89 10.43
C GLU A 4 10.87 -5.99 10.88
N TYR A 5 12.10 -5.64 11.19
CA TYR A 5 13.11 -6.55 11.72
C TYR A 5 12.68 -7.20 13.05
N LEU A 6 12.26 -6.37 14.00
CA LEU A 6 11.81 -6.83 15.32
C LEU A 6 10.54 -7.69 15.23
N PHE A 7 9.60 -7.30 14.37
CA PHE A 7 8.40 -8.09 14.14
C PHE A 7 8.75 -9.44 13.50
N GLY A 8 9.64 -9.45 12.50
CA GLY A 8 10.13 -10.67 11.89
C GLY A 8 10.79 -11.62 12.90
N LYS A 9 11.67 -11.09 13.77
CA LYS A 9 12.29 -11.88 14.85
C LYS A 9 11.24 -12.45 15.82
N ALA A 10 10.28 -11.64 16.24
CA ALA A 10 9.25 -12.05 17.20
C ALA A 10 8.30 -13.11 16.64
N THR A 11 8.07 -13.12 15.33
CA THR A 11 7.14 -14.02 14.64
C THR A 11 7.82 -15.18 13.90
N GLY A 12 9.16 -15.22 13.89
CA GLY A 12 9.93 -16.23 13.15
C GLY A 12 9.86 -16.04 11.64
N GLN A 13 9.60 -14.81 11.15
CA GLN A 13 9.48 -14.48 9.72
C GLN A 13 10.82 -14.02 9.15
N GLU A 14 11.62 -14.95 8.69
CA GLU A 14 12.96 -14.68 8.16
C GLU A 14 12.95 -13.78 6.92
N ASP A 15 11.95 -13.91 6.04
CA ASP A 15 11.80 -13.05 4.86
C ASP A 15 11.65 -11.58 5.26
N LEU A 16 10.91 -11.32 6.34
CA LEU A 16 10.72 -9.97 6.85
C LEU A 16 12.00 -9.41 7.50
N CYS A 17 12.74 -10.25 8.19
CA CYS A 17 14.06 -9.87 8.71
C CYS A 17 15.05 -9.58 7.57
N LEU A 18 15.03 -10.37 6.51
CA LEU A 18 15.84 -10.18 5.32
C LEU A 18 15.48 -8.87 4.61
N PHE A 19 14.18 -8.63 4.40
CA PHE A 19 13.67 -7.38 3.81
C PHE A 19 14.16 -6.16 4.59
N ALA A 20 13.96 -6.17 5.91
CA ALA A 20 14.36 -5.07 6.79
C ALA A 20 15.87 -4.79 6.75
N ALA A 21 16.70 -5.85 6.69
CA ALA A 21 18.14 -5.70 6.59
C ALA A 21 18.58 -5.16 5.21
N LYS A 22 17.97 -5.66 4.13
CA LYS A 22 18.22 -5.12 2.77
C LYS A 22 17.90 -3.63 2.69
N ASP A 23 16.74 -3.24 3.19
CA ASP A 23 16.29 -1.85 3.23
C ASP A 23 17.25 -0.96 4.06
N PHE A 24 17.65 -1.44 5.23
CA PHE A 24 18.58 -0.73 6.10
C PHE A 24 19.96 -0.56 5.47
N GLN A 25 20.51 -1.61 4.85
CA GLN A 25 21.80 -1.57 4.17
C GLN A 25 21.77 -0.73 2.89
N ALA A 26 20.68 -0.75 2.13
CA ALA A 26 20.47 0.12 0.98
C ALA A 26 20.45 1.60 1.38
N GLY A 27 19.91 1.92 2.53
CA GLY A 27 19.97 3.25 3.15
C GLY A 27 21.32 3.56 3.82
N GLN A 28 22.36 2.77 3.57
CA GLN A 28 23.71 2.94 4.15
C GLN A 28 23.76 2.90 5.68
N GLY A 29 22.82 2.21 6.31
CA GLY A 29 22.75 2.08 7.76
C GLY A 29 22.45 3.40 8.48
N GLN A 30 21.78 4.33 7.83
CA GLN A 30 21.39 5.59 8.47
C GLN A 30 20.45 5.33 9.64
N LEU A 31 20.77 5.90 10.80
CA LEU A 31 19.97 5.77 12.02
C LEU A 31 18.65 6.57 11.95
N ILE A 32 18.56 7.50 11.01
CA ILE A 32 17.40 8.37 10.80
C ILE A 32 17.16 8.39 9.29
N THR A 33 16.16 7.66 8.83
CA THR A 33 15.88 7.52 7.40
C THR A 33 14.70 8.34 6.91
N ASP A 34 13.81 8.77 7.79
CA ASP A 34 12.66 9.59 7.42
C ASP A 34 12.21 10.55 8.53
N GLU A 35 11.46 11.58 8.12
CA GLU A 35 10.91 12.58 9.02
C GLU A 35 9.85 12.00 9.97
N VAL A 36 9.09 11.00 9.54
CA VAL A 36 8.00 10.40 10.31
C VAL A 36 8.54 9.60 11.48
N ASN A 37 9.53 8.76 11.24
CA ASN A 37 10.16 7.93 12.28
C ASN A 37 11.28 8.66 13.02
N GLY A 38 11.88 9.65 12.38
CA GLY A 38 13.00 10.42 12.93
C GLY A 38 12.68 11.13 14.25
N GLY A 39 11.42 11.48 14.53
CA GLY A 39 10.97 12.07 15.78
C GLY A 39 10.75 11.09 16.94
N ASN A 40 10.60 9.79 16.66
CA ASN A 40 10.27 8.81 17.69
C ASN A 40 11.52 8.22 18.35
N LEU A 41 11.81 8.67 19.57
CA LEU A 41 12.98 8.22 20.33
C LEU A 41 13.01 6.70 20.52
N PHE A 42 11.86 6.05 20.71
CA PHE A 42 11.80 4.61 20.91
C PHE A 42 12.36 3.84 19.69
N TYR A 43 11.93 4.19 18.48
CA TYR A 43 12.44 3.55 17.27
C TYR A 43 13.91 3.88 16.99
N ARG A 44 14.35 5.10 17.30
CA ARG A 44 15.75 5.46 17.20
C ARG A 44 16.63 4.59 18.11
N MET A 45 16.22 4.41 19.38
CA MET A 45 16.94 3.55 20.30
C MET A 45 16.94 2.09 19.84
N GLN A 46 15.82 1.59 19.35
CA GLN A 46 15.77 0.23 18.80
C GLN A 46 16.72 0.08 17.61
N THR A 47 16.81 1.05 16.73
CA THR A 47 17.75 1.03 15.60
C THR A 47 19.20 0.97 16.10
N VAL A 48 19.56 1.72 17.14
CA VAL A 48 20.91 1.65 17.72
C VAL A 48 21.21 0.28 18.31
N PHE A 49 20.27 -0.32 19.06
CA PHE A 49 20.46 -1.63 19.68
C PHE A 49 20.62 -2.77 18.66
N TYR A 50 19.96 -2.66 17.52
CA TYR A 50 19.98 -3.70 16.47
C TYR A 50 20.82 -3.32 15.25
N TYR A 51 21.62 -2.25 15.35
CA TYR A 51 22.45 -1.74 14.26
C TYR A 51 23.38 -2.83 13.70
N GLU A 52 24.15 -3.45 14.57
CA GLU A 52 25.13 -4.49 14.20
C GLU A 52 24.45 -5.70 13.53
N GLU A 53 23.29 -6.11 14.04
CA GLU A 53 22.54 -7.20 13.44
C GLU A 53 22.01 -6.84 12.06
N LEU A 54 21.52 -5.62 11.86
CA LEU A 54 20.96 -5.16 10.60
C LEU A 54 22.04 -4.92 9.55
N ILE A 55 23.14 -4.27 9.93
CA ILE A 55 24.18 -3.86 8.97
C ILE A 55 25.05 -5.03 8.51
N HIS A 56 25.23 -6.04 9.37
CA HIS A 56 26.07 -7.20 9.07
C HIS A 56 25.27 -8.46 8.69
N ARG A 57 23.93 -8.40 8.68
CA ARG A 57 23.13 -9.53 8.24
C ARG A 57 23.45 -9.87 6.79
N ASP A 58 23.59 -11.16 6.48
CA ASP A 58 23.70 -11.63 5.10
C ASP A 58 22.39 -11.33 4.37
N THR A 59 22.51 -10.55 3.32
CA THR A 59 21.41 -10.12 2.43
C THR A 59 21.54 -10.69 1.01
N SER A 60 22.35 -11.70 0.80
CA SER A 60 22.54 -12.36 -0.49
C SER A 60 21.30 -13.10 -1.01
N ALA A 61 20.48 -13.61 -0.09
CA ALA A 61 19.27 -14.33 -0.45
C ALA A 61 18.23 -13.43 -1.15
N THR A 62 17.51 -14.00 -2.10
CA THR A 62 16.42 -13.32 -2.81
C THR A 62 15.14 -13.38 -1.96
N LEU A 63 14.44 -12.26 -1.86
CA LEU A 63 13.10 -12.24 -1.26
C LEU A 63 12.12 -12.96 -2.18
N PRO A 64 11.24 -13.81 -1.62
CA PRO A 64 10.23 -14.46 -2.42
C PRO A 64 9.19 -13.43 -2.88
N HIS A 65 8.85 -13.47 -4.17
CA HIS A 65 7.67 -12.80 -4.69
C HIS A 65 6.48 -13.75 -4.55
N ARG A 66 5.39 -13.26 -3.97
CA ARG A 66 4.17 -14.05 -3.78
C ARG A 66 2.97 -13.24 -4.22
N ASP A 67 2.15 -13.84 -5.05
CA ASP A 67 0.83 -13.30 -5.34
C ASP A 67 -0.03 -13.44 -4.10
N VAL A 68 -0.74 -12.39 -3.72
CA VAL A 68 -1.54 -12.37 -2.50
C VAL A 68 -2.78 -11.49 -2.64
N TYR A 69 -3.86 -11.94 -2.03
CA TYR A 69 -5.05 -11.13 -1.81
C TYR A 69 -5.36 -11.06 -0.32
N TYR A 70 -5.50 -9.85 0.18
CA TYR A 70 -5.89 -9.57 1.56
C TYR A 70 -7.35 -9.08 1.60
N PRO A 71 -8.34 -9.96 1.78
CA PRO A 71 -9.75 -9.59 1.67
C PRO A 71 -10.20 -8.60 2.74
N SER A 72 -9.55 -8.59 3.92
CA SER A 72 -9.88 -7.67 5.02
C SER A 72 -9.54 -6.21 4.74
N VAL A 73 -8.64 -5.96 3.81
CA VAL A 73 -8.20 -4.61 3.38
C VAL A 73 -8.40 -4.38 1.89
N GLY A 74 -8.95 -5.37 1.17
CA GLY A 74 -9.22 -5.28 -0.25
C GLY A 74 -7.97 -5.09 -1.11
N LEU A 75 -6.81 -5.62 -0.70
CA LEU A 75 -5.55 -5.42 -1.41
C LEU A 75 -5.14 -6.69 -2.16
N PHE A 76 -5.04 -6.57 -3.47
CA PHE A 76 -4.58 -7.62 -4.38
C PHE A 76 -3.20 -7.24 -4.92
N LEU A 77 -2.23 -8.16 -4.78
CA LEU A 77 -0.85 -7.98 -5.22
C LEU A 77 -0.43 -9.17 -6.05
N VAL A 78 0.08 -8.92 -7.25
CA VAL A 78 0.62 -9.97 -8.13
C VAL A 78 1.93 -9.53 -8.76
N HIS A 79 2.80 -10.51 -8.97
CA HIS A 79 4.15 -10.31 -9.43
C HIS A 79 4.47 -11.20 -10.62
N SER A 80 5.27 -10.69 -11.53
CA SER A 80 5.92 -11.46 -12.57
C SER A 80 7.42 -11.15 -12.60
N ASN A 81 8.16 -11.75 -13.52
CA ASN A 81 9.58 -11.47 -13.65
C ASN A 81 9.90 -9.98 -13.94
N THR A 82 8.94 -9.24 -14.47
CA THR A 82 9.17 -7.87 -14.95
C THR A 82 8.09 -6.89 -14.53
N MET A 83 6.98 -7.36 -13.96
CA MET A 83 5.83 -6.50 -13.64
C MET A 83 5.31 -6.81 -12.23
N ASP A 84 4.99 -5.75 -11.52
CA ASP A 84 4.35 -5.79 -10.20
C ASP A 84 3.04 -4.98 -10.30
N LEU A 85 1.92 -5.60 -9.94
CA LEU A 85 0.61 -5.00 -9.97
C LEU A 85 0.00 -5.00 -8.57
N ALA A 86 -0.50 -3.85 -8.15
CA ALA A 86 -1.34 -3.72 -6.97
C ALA A 86 -2.71 -3.17 -7.36
N VAL A 87 -3.78 -3.78 -6.83
CA VAL A 87 -5.15 -3.31 -7.01
C VAL A 87 -5.79 -3.17 -5.64
N LYS A 88 -6.43 -2.02 -5.40
CA LYS A 88 -7.16 -1.74 -4.18
C LYS A 88 -8.66 -1.89 -4.44
N ALA A 89 -9.27 -2.93 -3.89
CA ALA A 89 -10.71 -3.16 -3.99
C ALA A 89 -11.53 -2.39 -2.95
N GLY A 90 -10.90 -1.40 -2.31
CA GLY A 90 -11.50 -0.61 -1.24
C GLY A 90 -11.26 -1.17 0.14
N ASP A 91 -11.44 -0.32 1.15
CA ASP A 91 -11.18 -0.60 2.57
C ASP A 91 -12.50 -0.53 3.36
N PRO A 92 -13.24 -1.65 3.45
CA PRO A 92 -14.45 -1.65 4.27
C PRO A 92 -14.08 -1.56 5.77
N PRO A 93 -14.80 -0.81 6.62
CA PRO A 93 -16.07 -0.12 6.38
C PRO A 93 -15.93 1.40 6.12
N SER A 94 -14.76 1.94 5.99
CA SER A 94 -14.57 3.38 5.83
C SER A 94 -13.40 3.66 4.89
N PRO A 95 -13.66 3.97 3.63
CA PRO A 95 -12.61 4.39 2.72
C PRO A 95 -11.92 5.65 3.25
N ASN A 96 -10.60 5.62 3.30
CA ASN A 96 -9.81 6.78 3.69
C ASN A 96 -9.63 7.77 2.54
N HIS A 97 -9.63 7.26 1.32
CA HIS A 97 -9.63 7.97 0.04
C HIS A 97 -10.73 7.41 -0.84
N ASN A 98 -11.20 8.19 -1.80
CA ASN A 98 -12.07 7.70 -2.86
C ASN A 98 -11.17 7.10 -3.95
N ASP A 99 -10.69 5.89 -3.71
CA ASP A 99 -9.69 5.20 -4.53
C ASP A 99 -10.00 3.69 -4.71
N THR A 100 -11.28 3.35 -4.60
CA THR A 100 -11.79 1.98 -4.77
C THR A 100 -11.62 1.51 -6.20
N GLY A 101 -10.88 0.43 -6.42
CA GLY A 101 -10.54 -0.06 -7.75
C GLY A 101 -9.24 0.52 -8.32
N SER A 102 -8.56 1.40 -7.58
CA SER A 102 -7.30 2.00 -8.02
C SER A 102 -6.23 0.94 -8.28
N VAL A 103 -5.47 1.17 -9.35
CA VAL A 103 -4.45 0.26 -9.85
C VAL A 103 -3.09 0.95 -9.85
N THR A 104 -2.10 0.26 -9.31
CA THR A 104 -0.69 0.67 -9.37
C THR A 104 0.12 -0.39 -10.12
N LEU A 105 0.89 0.03 -11.11
CA LEU A 105 1.67 -0.87 -11.96
C LEU A 105 3.12 -0.42 -12.04
N TYR A 106 4.02 -1.36 -11.79
CA TYR A 106 5.45 -1.20 -12.01
C TYR A 106 5.94 -2.15 -13.09
N LYS A 107 6.94 -1.73 -13.85
CA LYS A 107 7.66 -2.55 -14.81
C LYS A 107 9.16 -2.40 -14.61
N ASN A 108 9.84 -3.51 -14.37
CA ASN A 108 11.29 -3.53 -14.08
C ASN A 108 11.68 -2.56 -12.94
N GLY A 109 10.83 -2.46 -11.90
CA GLY A 109 11.03 -1.56 -10.76
C GLY A 109 10.72 -0.08 -11.03
N LEU A 110 10.27 0.28 -12.24
CA LEU A 110 9.89 1.64 -12.59
C LEU A 110 8.36 1.79 -12.62
N PRO A 111 7.79 2.86 -12.05
CA PRO A 111 6.35 3.08 -12.05
C PRO A 111 5.86 3.35 -13.48
N VAL A 112 4.79 2.65 -13.88
CA VAL A 112 4.05 2.84 -15.12
C VAL A 112 2.72 3.53 -14.84
N LEU A 113 1.99 3.04 -13.83
CA LEU A 113 0.84 3.69 -13.23
C LEU A 113 1.17 3.88 -11.77
N ALA A 114 1.50 5.10 -11.37
CA ALA A 114 1.76 5.45 -9.98
C ALA A 114 0.53 6.07 -9.36
N ASP A 115 0.27 5.75 -8.10
CA ASP A 115 -0.72 6.48 -7.31
C ASP A 115 -0.14 7.83 -6.88
N ILE A 116 -1.01 8.82 -6.74
CA ILE A 116 -0.60 10.18 -6.36
C ILE A 116 -0.15 10.29 -4.89
N GLY A 117 -0.54 9.32 -4.08
CA GLY A 117 -0.22 9.30 -2.66
C GLY A 117 -1.05 10.26 -1.82
N VAL A 118 -0.42 10.87 -0.83
CA VAL A 118 -1.08 11.73 0.16
C VAL A 118 -0.32 13.04 0.34
N GLU A 119 -1.03 14.10 0.72
CA GLU A 119 -0.42 15.35 1.20
C GLU A 119 0.00 15.23 2.68
N THR A 120 0.73 16.23 3.16
CA THR A 120 0.99 16.38 4.59
C THR A 120 -0.32 16.47 5.37
N TYR A 121 -0.46 15.62 6.38
CA TYR A 121 -1.67 15.58 7.20
C TYR A 121 -1.87 16.85 7.98
N THR A 122 -3.10 17.35 7.95
CA THR A 122 -3.53 18.56 8.64
C THR A 122 -4.79 18.26 9.48
N GLN A 123 -5.28 19.25 10.22
CA GLN A 123 -6.58 19.12 10.90
C GLN A 123 -7.71 18.78 9.93
N LYS A 124 -7.67 19.29 8.69
CA LYS A 124 -8.66 19.00 7.64
C LYS A 124 -8.71 17.51 7.29
N THR A 125 -7.56 16.84 7.24
CA THR A 125 -7.44 15.41 6.94
C THR A 125 -8.26 14.52 7.91
N PHE A 126 -8.41 14.96 9.14
CA PHE A 126 -9.15 14.24 10.19
C PHE A 126 -10.55 14.82 10.47
N SER A 127 -11.11 15.55 9.53
CA SER A 127 -12.43 16.17 9.65
C SER A 127 -13.37 15.69 8.53
N PRO A 128 -14.69 15.96 8.61
CA PRO A 128 -15.62 15.70 7.51
C PRO A 128 -15.25 16.39 6.20
N ARG A 129 -14.37 17.38 6.26
CA ARG A 129 -13.88 18.13 5.09
C ARG A 129 -12.69 17.47 4.39
N ARG A 130 -12.31 16.23 4.75
CA ARG A 130 -11.16 15.53 4.17
C ARG A 130 -11.25 15.38 2.65
N TYR A 131 -12.44 15.14 2.13
CA TYR A 131 -12.67 14.94 0.69
C TYR A 131 -12.66 16.23 -0.13
N GLU A 132 -12.47 17.41 0.51
CA GLU A 132 -12.07 18.64 -0.18
C GLU A 132 -10.56 18.68 -0.49
N ILE A 133 -9.78 17.74 0.06
CA ILE A 133 -8.35 17.57 -0.25
C ILE A 133 -8.27 16.78 -1.56
N TRP A 134 -7.59 17.32 -2.53
CA TRP A 134 -7.56 16.77 -3.89
C TRP A 134 -6.99 15.34 -3.95
N THR A 135 -5.97 15.02 -3.12
CA THR A 135 -5.41 13.67 -3.03
C THR A 135 -6.33 12.64 -2.38
N MET A 136 -7.50 13.04 -1.89
CA MET A 136 -8.54 12.15 -1.37
C MET A 136 -9.63 11.85 -2.39
N GLN A 137 -9.60 12.48 -3.57
CA GLN A 137 -10.65 12.42 -4.59
C GLN A 137 -10.26 11.45 -5.71
N SER A 138 -11.20 10.65 -6.19
CA SER A 138 -10.96 9.60 -7.20
C SER A 138 -10.46 10.13 -8.54
N GLY A 139 -10.82 11.33 -8.91
CA GLY A 139 -10.36 11.98 -10.15
C GLY A 139 -8.83 12.18 -10.23
N TYR A 140 -8.12 12.00 -9.12
CA TYR A 140 -6.65 12.09 -9.06
C TYR A 140 -5.98 10.74 -8.84
N HIS A 141 -6.74 9.67 -8.64
CA HIS A 141 -6.25 8.30 -8.60
C HIS A 141 -6.37 7.61 -9.98
N ASN A 142 -5.84 6.40 -10.09
CA ASN A 142 -5.91 5.64 -11.35
C ASN A 142 -7.29 4.97 -11.50
N LEU A 143 -8.32 5.80 -11.66
CA LEU A 143 -9.73 5.43 -11.70
C LEU A 143 -10.45 6.13 -12.85
N PRO A 144 -11.52 5.55 -13.38
CA PRO A 144 -12.35 6.23 -14.39
C PRO A 144 -13.22 7.32 -13.75
N THR A 145 -13.41 8.43 -14.43
CA THR A 145 -14.55 9.33 -14.24
C THR A 145 -15.69 8.87 -15.16
N ILE A 146 -16.84 8.54 -14.62
CA ILE A 146 -17.95 7.93 -15.37
C ILE A 146 -19.08 8.95 -15.53
N CYS A 147 -19.45 9.27 -16.76
CA CYS A 147 -20.46 10.30 -17.07
C CYS A 147 -20.19 11.67 -16.43
N GLY A 148 -18.94 11.98 -16.12
CA GLY A 148 -18.55 13.21 -15.43
C GLY A 148 -18.62 13.14 -13.90
N PHE A 149 -18.94 11.97 -13.34
CA PHE A 149 -18.97 11.71 -11.90
C PHE A 149 -17.71 10.96 -11.45
N ASP A 150 -17.21 11.35 -10.31
CA ASP A 150 -16.17 10.67 -9.55
C ASP A 150 -16.79 9.80 -8.47
N GLU A 151 -15.98 8.93 -7.82
CA GLU A 151 -16.43 8.16 -6.66
C GLU A 151 -16.88 9.10 -5.54
N HIS A 152 -17.90 8.66 -4.81
CA HIS A 152 -18.43 9.40 -3.68
C HIS A 152 -17.85 8.89 -2.36
N ASP A 153 -17.82 9.74 -1.35
CA ASP A 153 -17.43 9.36 0.00
C ASP A 153 -18.63 8.77 0.77
N GLY A 154 -18.33 7.79 1.60
CA GLY A 154 -19.32 7.11 2.45
C GLY A 154 -19.12 5.60 2.48
N ALA A 155 -19.54 4.96 3.56
CA ALA A 155 -19.40 3.51 3.73
C ALA A 155 -20.23 2.68 2.74
N GLU A 156 -21.25 3.27 2.17
CA GLU A 156 -22.10 2.71 1.13
C GLU A 156 -21.44 2.71 -0.26
N TYR A 157 -20.53 3.66 -0.52
CA TYR A 157 -19.81 3.79 -1.77
C TYR A 157 -18.55 2.91 -1.74
N ARG A 158 -18.68 1.69 -2.21
CA ARG A 158 -17.61 0.68 -2.16
C ARG A 158 -17.74 -0.34 -3.27
N ALA A 159 -16.65 -1.03 -3.58
CA ALA A 159 -16.71 -2.19 -4.46
C ALA A 159 -17.59 -3.30 -3.87
N GLN A 160 -18.31 -3.99 -4.74
CA GLN A 160 -19.11 -5.18 -4.41
C GLN A 160 -18.64 -6.36 -5.25
N ASP A 161 -19.07 -7.56 -4.87
CA ASP A 161 -18.77 -8.83 -5.59
C ASP A 161 -17.28 -9.01 -5.90
N VAL A 162 -16.41 -8.60 -4.96
CA VAL A 162 -14.97 -8.70 -5.12
C VAL A 162 -14.55 -10.16 -5.09
N THR A 163 -13.98 -10.64 -6.18
CA THR A 163 -13.44 -12.00 -6.31
C THR A 163 -12.01 -11.95 -6.80
N ALA A 164 -11.13 -12.73 -6.17
CA ALA A 164 -9.74 -12.85 -6.57
C ALA A 164 -9.43 -14.32 -6.86
N ASP A 165 -8.79 -14.56 -8.00
CA ASP A 165 -8.24 -15.86 -8.36
C ASP A 165 -6.72 -15.75 -8.48
N LEU A 166 -6.02 -16.44 -7.59
CA LEU A 166 -4.56 -16.55 -7.57
C LEU A 166 -4.09 -17.93 -8.07
N THR A 167 -5.00 -18.74 -8.61
CA THR A 167 -4.68 -20.07 -9.11
C THR A 167 -4.18 -20.01 -10.57
N GLY A 168 -3.22 -20.86 -10.89
CA GLY A 168 -2.70 -20.94 -12.26
C GLY A 168 -1.71 -19.82 -12.62
N THR A 169 -1.60 -19.56 -13.92
CA THR A 169 -0.58 -18.66 -14.49
C THR A 169 -1.06 -17.22 -14.73
N ASN A 170 -2.36 -16.98 -14.58
CA ASN A 170 -2.98 -15.70 -14.85
C ASN A 170 -3.83 -15.27 -13.65
N PRO A 171 -3.20 -14.76 -12.59
CA PRO A 171 -3.95 -14.25 -11.44
C PRO A 171 -4.86 -13.09 -11.86
N SER A 172 -6.04 -13.03 -11.28
CA SER A 172 -7.05 -12.01 -11.62
C SER A 172 -7.82 -11.54 -10.40
N ILE A 173 -8.32 -10.30 -10.47
CA ILE A 173 -9.31 -9.76 -9.55
C ILE A 173 -10.45 -9.15 -10.37
N SER A 174 -11.66 -9.36 -9.90
CA SER A 174 -12.88 -8.78 -10.47
C SER A 174 -13.71 -8.15 -9.36
N MET A 175 -14.35 -7.04 -9.66
CA MET A 175 -15.20 -6.33 -8.72
C MET A 175 -16.26 -5.50 -9.45
N GLU A 176 -17.39 -5.26 -8.81
CA GLU A 176 -18.40 -4.32 -9.25
C GLU A 176 -18.10 -2.94 -8.63
N LEU A 177 -17.88 -1.94 -9.47
CA LEU A 177 -17.53 -0.58 -9.05
C LEU A 177 -18.69 0.43 -9.16
N ALA A 178 -19.82 0.07 -9.80
CA ALA A 178 -20.92 1.01 -9.97
C ALA A 178 -21.41 1.60 -8.65
N THR A 179 -21.36 0.82 -7.58
CA THR A 179 -21.77 1.25 -6.23
C THR A 179 -20.77 2.21 -5.54
N ALA A 180 -19.58 2.39 -6.07
CA ALA A 180 -18.65 3.42 -5.60
C ALA A 180 -18.99 4.82 -6.15
N TYR A 181 -19.82 4.86 -7.20
CA TYR A 181 -20.26 6.09 -7.87
C TYR A 181 -21.70 6.45 -7.51
N PRO A 182 -22.11 7.73 -7.64
CA PRO A 182 -23.49 8.16 -7.35
C PRO A 182 -24.46 7.78 -8.51
N VAL A 183 -24.65 6.49 -8.73
CA VAL A 183 -25.44 5.95 -9.88
C VAL A 183 -26.85 6.50 -9.96
N GLY A 184 -27.44 6.88 -8.83
CA GLY A 184 -28.77 7.50 -8.79
C GLY A 184 -28.85 8.93 -9.34
N GLU A 185 -27.69 9.55 -9.59
CA GLU A 185 -27.56 10.90 -10.13
C GLU A 185 -27.15 10.90 -11.62
N MET A 186 -26.78 9.74 -12.16
CA MET A 186 -26.44 9.50 -13.56
C MET A 186 -27.70 9.28 -14.41
#